data_0f524ad4b54fba8a51566ec298904b02
#
_entry.id   0f524ad4b54fba8a51566ec298904b02
#
_cell.length_a   1.000
_cell.length_b   1.000
_cell.length_c   1.000
_cell.angle_alpha   90.00
_cell.angle_beta   90.00
_cell.angle_gamma   90.00
#
_symmetry.space_group_name_H-M   'P 1'
#
loop_
_entity.id
_entity.type
_entity.pdbx_description
1 polymer ?
#
loop_
_entity_poly.entity_id
_entity_poly.type
_entity_poly.pdbx_seq_one_letter_code
_entity_poly.pdbx_strand_id
1 'polypeptide(L)'
;MENSLQLLHIMARVAGNRIGDIGYAVQSYCEDAGFSVVRDFVGHGTGKELHEDPEVPNYGHQGRGPRLVPGMTIAIEPMICQGDYKIKQLSDGWTVKTKDGGLAAHFEHSIAILKDRTEIMTRSWDDPDFDPATFSLK
;
A
#
# COMPACT_ATOMS: atom_id res chain seq x y z
N MET A 1 -11.59 -3.42 12.88
CA MET A 1 -12.04 -2.19 12.24
C MET A 1 -11.14 -0.98 12.57
N GLU A 2 -10.63 -0.82 13.78
CA GLU A 2 -9.66 0.28 14.09
C GLU A 2 -8.33 0.21 13.33
N ASN A 3 -7.92 -0.95 12.87
CA ASN A 3 -6.59 -1.17 12.26
C ASN A 3 -6.47 -0.70 10.81
N SER A 4 -7.57 -0.66 10.04
CA SER A 4 -7.56 -0.11 8.68
C SER A 4 -7.43 1.41 8.67
N LEU A 5 -8.01 2.09 9.65
CA LEU A 5 -7.92 3.54 9.82
C LEU A 5 -6.50 4.01 10.13
N GLN A 6 -5.69 3.24 10.87
CA GLN A 6 -4.30 3.59 11.15
C GLN A 6 -3.41 3.46 9.91
N LEU A 7 -3.62 2.43 9.09
CA LEU A 7 -2.94 2.32 7.79
C LEU A 7 -3.30 3.51 6.88
N LEU A 8 -4.56 3.91 6.87
CA LEU A 8 -5.05 5.09 6.16
C LEU A 8 -4.42 6.40 6.67
N HIS A 9 -4.18 6.53 7.98
CA HIS A 9 -3.50 7.69 8.56
C HIS A 9 -2.00 7.75 8.17
N ILE A 10 -1.35 6.61 8.02
CA ILE A 10 0.01 6.51 7.50
C ILE A 10 0.04 7.00 6.04
N MET A 11 -0.95 6.62 5.26
CA MET A 11 -1.12 7.01 3.86
C MET A 11 -1.46 8.51 3.69
N ALA A 12 -2.16 9.12 4.64
CA ALA A 12 -2.64 10.50 4.55
C ALA A 12 -1.54 11.58 4.63
N ARG A 13 -0.32 11.23 5.06
CA ARG A 13 0.80 12.18 5.25
C ARG A 13 1.96 11.97 4.28
N VAL A 14 1.65 11.62 3.05
CA VAL A 14 2.66 11.12 2.10
C VAL A 14 3.30 12.22 1.24
N ALA A 15 2.61 13.34 1.01
CA ALA A 15 3.15 14.42 0.19
C ALA A 15 4.48 14.97 0.75
N GLY A 16 5.53 14.96 -0.10
CA GLY A 16 6.88 15.40 0.24
C GLY A 16 7.78 14.33 0.85
N ASN A 17 7.24 13.20 1.27
CA ASN A 17 7.99 12.03 1.72
C ASN A 17 8.56 11.23 0.54
N ARG A 18 9.15 10.10 0.83
CA ARG A 18 9.70 9.16 -0.16
C ARG A 18 8.97 7.83 -0.12
N ILE A 19 9.10 7.06 -1.18
CA ILE A 19 8.52 5.70 -1.26
C ILE A 19 8.93 4.83 -0.07
N GLY A 20 10.20 4.90 0.35
CA GLY A 20 10.69 4.13 1.50
C GLY A 20 10.03 4.50 2.84
N ASP A 21 9.47 5.70 2.96
CA ASP A 21 8.73 6.10 4.17
C ASP A 21 7.40 5.34 4.26
N ILE A 22 6.74 5.10 3.11
CA ILE A 22 5.55 4.26 3.02
C ILE A 22 5.89 2.83 3.42
N GLY A 23 6.89 2.24 2.76
CA GLY A 23 7.29 0.87 3.02
C GLY A 23 7.68 0.62 4.48
N TYR A 24 8.46 1.54 5.07
CA TYR A 24 8.82 1.47 6.48
C TYR A 24 7.60 1.51 7.40
N ALA A 25 6.67 2.44 7.14
CA ALA A 25 5.48 2.60 7.96
C ALA A 25 4.57 1.36 7.91
N VAL A 26 4.35 0.80 6.71
CA VAL A 26 3.57 -0.43 6.51
C VAL A 26 4.24 -1.60 7.22
N GLN A 27 5.55 -1.80 6.99
CA GLN A 27 6.31 -2.88 7.59
C GLN A 27 6.26 -2.81 9.12
N SER A 28 6.60 -1.67 9.71
CA SER A 28 6.61 -1.50 11.16
C SER A 28 5.25 -1.80 11.77
N TYR A 29 4.19 -1.28 11.16
CA TYR A 29 2.84 -1.51 11.65
C TYR A 29 2.44 -3.00 11.62
N CYS A 30 2.75 -3.69 10.54
CA CYS A 30 2.41 -5.11 10.40
C CYS A 30 3.26 -6.00 11.33
N GLU A 31 4.56 -5.72 11.43
CA GLU A 31 5.49 -6.49 12.28
C GLU A 31 5.20 -6.26 13.78
N ASP A 32 4.85 -5.05 14.20
CA ASP A 32 4.40 -4.76 15.57
C ASP A 32 3.11 -5.50 15.93
N ALA A 33 2.27 -5.79 14.94
CA ALA A 33 1.06 -6.60 15.10
C ALA A 33 1.32 -8.12 15.00
N GLY A 34 2.58 -8.55 14.81
CA GLY A 34 2.98 -9.95 14.75
C GLY A 34 2.84 -10.60 13.38
N PHE A 35 2.68 -9.81 12.31
CA PHE A 35 2.63 -10.30 10.93
C PHE A 35 3.94 -9.98 10.21
N SER A 36 4.26 -10.76 9.20
CA SER A 36 5.37 -10.46 8.27
C SER A 36 4.84 -9.91 6.95
N VAL A 37 5.67 -9.13 6.25
CA VAL A 37 5.32 -8.48 4.98
C VAL A 37 6.02 -9.18 3.83
N VAL A 38 5.27 -9.59 2.81
CA VAL A 38 5.80 -10.18 1.56
C VAL A 38 6.69 -9.17 0.86
N ARG A 39 7.80 -9.65 0.28
CA ARG A 39 8.82 -8.81 -0.37
C ARG A 39 8.93 -9.03 -1.87
N ASP A 40 8.37 -10.11 -2.38
CA ASP A 40 8.45 -10.50 -3.79
C ASP A 40 7.44 -9.72 -4.66
N PHE A 41 6.43 -9.14 -4.05
CA PHE A 41 5.42 -8.31 -4.69
C PHE A 41 5.35 -6.95 -4.01
N VAL A 42 5.18 -5.92 -4.82
CA VAL A 42 5.19 -4.52 -4.40
C VAL A 42 4.06 -3.77 -5.08
N GLY A 43 3.64 -2.67 -4.49
CA GLY A 43 2.76 -1.72 -5.15
C GLY A 43 3.47 -0.97 -6.28
N HIS A 44 2.76 -0.12 -6.96
CA HIS A 44 3.24 0.50 -8.19
C HIS A 44 2.60 1.87 -8.44
N GLY A 45 3.19 2.64 -9.34
CA GLY A 45 2.54 3.79 -9.94
C GLY A 45 1.33 3.37 -10.76
N THR A 46 0.36 4.25 -10.89
CA THR A 46 -0.81 4.09 -11.77
C THR A 46 -0.96 5.31 -12.64
N GLY A 47 -1.44 5.15 -13.89
CA GLY A 47 -1.61 6.25 -14.81
C GLY A 47 -2.29 5.81 -16.10
N LYS A 48 -1.59 5.93 -17.22
CA LYS A 48 -2.08 5.40 -18.49
C LYS A 48 -2.13 3.89 -18.51
N GLU A 49 -1.11 3.28 -17.89
CA GLU A 49 -1.03 1.84 -17.71
C GLU A 49 -1.45 1.47 -16.28
N LEU A 50 -1.86 0.22 -16.10
CA LEU A 50 -2.23 -0.30 -14.79
C LEU A 50 -1.02 -0.30 -13.85
N HIS A 51 0.16 -0.67 -14.36
CA HIS A 51 1.42 -0.72 -13.63
C HIS A 51 2.41 0.22 -14.27
N GLU A 52 2.81 1.25 -13.53
CA GLU A 52 3.83 2.22 -13.94
C GLU A 52 4.85 2.42 -12.81
N ASP A 53 5.99 3.01 -13.15
CA ASP A 53 6.92 3.51 -12.14
C ASP A 53 6.27 4.59 -11.25
N PRO A 54 6.70 4.71 -9.99
CA PRO A 54 7.71 3.91 -9.32
C PRO A 54 7.12 2.63 -8.69
N GLU A 55 7.98 1.62 -8.46
CA GLU A 55 7.65 0.54 -7.52
C GLU A 55 7.39 1.10 -6.12
N VAL A 56 6.42 0.52 -5.41
CA VAL A 56 6.01 0.93 -4.06
C VAL A 56 6.12 -0.26 -3.10
N PRO A 57 7.34 -0.60 -2.64
CA PRO A 57 7.52 -1.68 -1.67
C PRO A 57 6.79 -1.41 -0.36
N ASN A 58 6.20 -2.46 0.19
CA ASN A 58 5.51 -2.43 1.49
C ASN A 58 6.49 -2.66 2.66
N TYR A 59 7.77 -2.52 2.42
CA TYR A 59 8.88 -2.65 3.36
C TYR A 59 10.01 -1.70 2.97
N GLY A 60 10.94 -1.42 3.87
CA GLY A 60 12.10 -0.59 3.55
C GLY A 60 12.58 0.30 4.67
N HIS A 61 13.24 1.38 4.29
CA HIS A 61 13.87 2.32 5.22
C HIS A 61 13.39 3.74 4.96
N GLN A 62 13.18 4.49 6.04
CA GLN A 62 12.81 5.91 5.97
C GLN A 62 13.81 6.72 5.15
N GLY A 63 13.30 7.70 4.43
CA GLY A 63 14.07 8.65 3.64
C GLY A 63 14.72 8.06 2.38
N ARG A 64 14.33 6.86 1.94
CA ARG A 64 14.87 6.20 0.75
C ARG A 64 13.88 6.17 -0.41
N GLY A 65 14.43 5.96 -1.60
CA GLY A 65 13.66 5.86 -2.84
C GLY A 65 13.19 7.19 -3.43
N PRO A 66 12.40 7.15 -4.49
CA PRO A 66 11.83 8.32 -5.16
C PRO A 66 11.04 9.21 -4.20
N ARG A 67 11.08 10.52 -4.48
CA ARG A 67 10.26 11.50 -3.75
C ARG A 67 8.84 11.47 -4.26
N LEU A 68 7.90 11.50 -3.35
CA LEU A 68 6.47 11.60 -3.63
C LEU A 68 6.12 13.05 -3.94
N VAL A 69 5.66 13.30 -5.16
CA VAL A 69 5.35 14.64 -5.65
C VAL A 69 3.89 14.75 -6.06
N PRO A 70 3.29 15.95 -5.94
CA PRO A 70 1.92 16.18 -6.39
C PRO A 70 1.71 15.79 -7.86
N GLY A 71 0.61 15.13 -8.13
CA GLY A 71 0.25 14.58 -9.44
C GLY A 71 0.54 13.09 -9.60
N MET A 72 1.27 12.48 -8.67
CA MET A 72 1.43 11.02 -8.65
C MET A 72 0.15 10.33 -8.18
N THR A 73 -0.15 9.20 -8.80
CA THR A 73 -1.09 8.19 -8.31
C THR A 73 -0.35 6.88 -8.14
N ILE A 74 -0.54 6.23 -7.01
CA ILE A 74 0.16 4.98 -6.67
C ILE A 74 -0.79 4.00 -5.99
N ALA A 75 -0.55 2.70 -6.20
CA ALA A 75 -1.16 1.62 -5.45
C ALA A 75 -0.27 1.23 -4.27
N ILE A 76 -0.86 1.13 -3.09
CA ILE A 76 -0.24 0.61 -1.88
C ILE A 76 -1.00 -0.67 -1.53
N GLU A 77 -0.33 -1.81 -1.63
CA GLU A 77 -0.98 -3.12 -1.64
C GLU A 77 -0.23 -4.15 -0.79
N PRO A 78 -0.16 -3.97 0.52
CA PRO A 78 0.54 -4.89 1.39
C PRO A 78 -0.07 -6.28 1.33
N MET A 79 0.82 -7.27 1.15
CA MET A 79 0.54 -8.68 1.36
C MET A 79 1.21 -9.10 2.65
N ILE A 80 0.43 -9.59 3.62
CA ILE A 80 0.93 -9.95 4.94
C ILE A 80 0.72 -11.43 5.20
N CYS A 81 1.63 -12.03 5.97
CA CYS A 81 1.60 -13.44 6.36
C CYS A 81 1.57 -13.58 7.88
N GLN A 82 0.84 -14.57 8.37
CA GLN A 82 0.80 -14.90 9.79
C GLN A 82 2.14 -15.46 10.31
N GLY A 83 2.92 -16.09 9.41
CA GLY A 83 4.23 -16.66 9.69
C GLY A 83 5.36 -15.96 8.93
N ASP A 84 6.20 -16.73 8.24
CA ASP A 84 7.31 -16.19 7.43
C ASP A 84 6.77 -15.47 6.18
N TYR A 85 7.42 -14.40 5.78
CA TYR A 85 7.07 -13.60 4.58
C TYR A 85 7.35 -14.33 3.26
N LYS A 86 8.05 -15.45 3.28
CA LYS A 86 8.44 -16.17 2.07
C LYS A 86 7.25 -16.83 1.40
N ILE A 87 7.19 -16.65 0.10
CA ILE A 87 6.15 -17.17 -0.76
C ILE A 87 6.70 -18.18 -1.79
N LYS A 88 5.80 -18.90 -2.44
CA LYS A 88 6.06 -19.72 -3.62
C LYS A 88 4.97 -19.49 -4.65
N GLN A 89 5.36 -19.28 -5.90
CA GLN A 89 4.46 -19.29 -7.04
C GLN A 89 4.31 -20.73 -7.55
N LEU A 90 3.10 -21.12 -7.90
CA LEU A 90 2.80 -22.43 -8.44
C LEU A 90 3.07 -22.50 -9.94
N SER A 91 3.03 -23.72 -10.48
CA SER A 91 3.31 -24.00 -11.90
C SER A 91 2.32 -23.39 -12.89
N ASP A 92 1.15 -22.95 -12.41
CA ASP A 92 0.16 -22.21 -13.21
C ASP A 92 0.59 -20.76 -13.52
N GLY A 93 1.71 -20.31 -12.93
CA GLY A 93 2.26 -18.96 -13.11
C GLY A 93 1.44 -17.83 -12.46
N TRP A 94 0.36 -18.18 -11.76
CA TRP A 94 -0.58 -17.21 -11.16
C TRP A 94 -0.73 -17.41 -9.65
N THR A 95 -0.99 -18.64 -9.19
CA THR A 95 -1.26 -18.91 -7.78
C THR A 95 -0.01 -18.73 -6.93
N VAL A 96 -0.14 -17.92 -5.89
CA VAL A 96 0.90 -17.69 -4.88
C VAL A 96 0.45 -18.22 -3.54
N LYS A 97 1.35 -18.91 -2.84
CA LYS A 97 1.11 -19.45 -1.50
C LYS A 97 2.26 -19.13 -0.57
N THR A 98 1.97 -19.02 0.72
CA THR A 98 3.01 -18.97 1.76
C THR A 98 3.85 -20.26 1.74
N LYS A 99 5.15 -20.14 1.98
CA LYS A 99 6.03 -21.33 2.02
C LYS A 99 5.78 -22.22 3.23
N ASP A 100 5.41 -21.61 4.35
CA ASP A 100 5.14 -22.29 5.62
C ASP A 100 3.72 -22.85 5.73
N GLY A 101 2.84 -22.53 4.77
CA GLY A 101 1.43 -22.96 4.77
C GLY A 101 0.54 -22.13 5.70
N GLY A 102 1.06 -21.05 6.31
CA GLY A 102 0.31 -20.11 7.13
C GLY A 102 -0.68 -19.27 6.31
N LEU A 103 -1.56 -18.57 7.02
CA LEU A 103 -2.52 -17.66 6.41
C LEU A 103 -1.83 -16.42 5.87
N ALA A 104 -2.36 -15.89 4.78
CA ALA A 104 -1.96 -14.59 4.21
C ALA A 104 -3.19 -13.76 3.88
N ALA A 105 -3.02 -12.44 3.85
CA ALA A 105 -4.03 -11.50 3.41
C ALA A 105 -3.39 -10.45 2.51
N HIS A 106 -4.17 -9.96 1.54
CA HIS A 106 -3.80 -8.87 0.65
C HIS A 106 -4.88 -7.80 0.71
N PHE A 107 -4.45 -6.56 0.77
CA PHE A 107 -5.33 -5.41 0.76
C PHE A 107 -4.68 -4.28 -0.06
N GLU A 108 -5.48 -3.55 -0.83
CA GLU A 108 -4.97 -2.52 -1.73
C GLU A 108 -5.79 -1.24 -1.62
N HIS A 109 -5.07 -0.12 -1.63
CA HIS A 109 -5.65 1.20 -1.90
C HIS A 109 -4.84 1.93 -2.97
N SER A 110 -5.56 2.55 -3.90
CA SER A 110 -4.99 3.56 -4.80
C SER A 110 -5.12 4.94 -4.15
N ILE A 111 -4.03 5.70 -4.16
CA ILE A 111 -3.98 7.05 -3.60
C ILE A 111 -3.51 8.07 -4.64
N ALA A 112 -4.06 9.27 -4.56
CA ALA A 112 -3.58 10.42 -5.31
C ALA A 112 -2.81 11.36 -4.38
N ILE A 113 -1.61 11.79 -4.81
CA ILE A 113 -0.79 12.75 -4.08
C ILE A 113 -1.09 14.13 -4.61
N LEU A 114 -1.71 14.96 -3.79
CA LEU A 114 -2.03 16.34 -4.11
C LEU A 114 -1.00 17.29 -3.47
N LYS A 115 -1.12 18.55 -3.77
CA LYS A 115 -0.16 19.57 -3.30
C LYS A 115 -0.13 19.73 -1.78
N ASP A 116 -1.28 19.58 -1.15
CA ASP A 116 -1.54 19.86 0.26
C ASP A 116 -2.05 18.65 1.06
N ARG A 117 -2.41 17.59 0.36
CA ARG A 117 -2.96 16.36 0.97
C ARG A 117 -2.72 15.13 0.11
N THR A 118 -3.02 13.98 0.67
CA THR A 118 -3.14 12.70 -0.04
C THR A 118 -4.60 12.27 -0.01
N GLU A 119 -5.11 11.75 -1.11
CA GLU A 119 -6.48 11.32 -1.25
C GLU A 119 -6.54 9.83 -1.58
N ILE A 120 -7.38 9.08 -0.86
CA ILE A 120 -7.60 7.66 -1.10
C ILE A 120 -8.73 7.53 -2.10
N MET A 121 -8.41 7.05 -3.30
CA MET A 121 -9.34 6.98 -4.43
C MET A 121 -10.27 5.76 -4.38
N THR A 122 -9.88 4.73 -3.64
CA THR A 122 -10.61 3.44 -3.54
C THR A 122 -11.34 3.27 -2.20
N ARG A 123 -11.83 4.36 -1.60
CA ARG A 123 -12.69 4.29 -0.42
C ARG A 123 -14.03 3.64 -0.76
N SER A 124 -14.54 2.85 0.17
CA SER A 124 -15.90 2.32 0.08
C SER A 124 -16.94 3.39 0.40
N TRP A 125 -18.12 3.31 -0.22
CA TRP A 125 -19.28 4.14 0.14
C TRP A 125 -19.75 3.92 1.60
N ASP A 126 -19.40 2.78 2.18
CA ASP A 126 -19.70 2.43 3.58
C ASP A 126 -18.63 2.91 4.56
N ASP A 127 -17.56 3.57 4.07
CA ASP A 127 -16.52 4.15 4.93
C ASP A 127 -17.12 5.36 5.66
N PRO A 128 -17.16 5.38 7.00
CA PRO A 128 -17.73 6.49 7.76
C PRO A 128 -17.02 7.83 7.54
N ASP A 129 -15.76 7.79 7.07
CA ASP A 129 -14.98 8.98 6.72
C ASP A 129 -15.07 9.32 5.22
N PHE A 130 -15.90 8.60 4.46
CA PHE A 130 -16.14 8.89 3.04
C PHE A 130 -17.05 10.09 2.88
N ASP A 131 -16.53 11.18 2.34
CA ASP A 131 -17.33 12.33 1.93
C ASP A 131 -17.46 12.38 0.39
N PRO A 132 -18.64 12.02 -0.17
CA PRO A 132 -18.85 12.05 -1.62
C PRO A 132 -18.70 13.45 -2.23
N ALA A 133 -18.79 14.51 -1.44
CA ALA A 133 -18.59 15.88 -1.92
C ALA A 133 -17.13 16.18 -2.29
N THR A 134 -16.17 15.41 -1.77
CA THR A 134 -14.76 15.54 -2.13
C THR A 134 -14.44 15.04 -3.54
N PHE A 135 -15.31 14.22 -4.14
CA PHE A 135 -15.19 13.67 -5.51
C PHE A 135 -15.90 14.48 -6.59
N SER A 136 -16.34 15.68 -6.29
CA SER A 136 -16.90 16.56 -7.32
C SER A 136 -15.81 16.93 -8.33
N LEU A 137 -15.84 16.27 -9.48
CA LEU A 137 -15.11 16.70 -10.68
C LEU A 137 -15.64 18.10 -11.08
N LYS A 138 -14.83 19.10 -10.82
CA LYS A 138 -15.04 20.45 -11.40
C LYS A 138 -14.31 20.52 -12.73
#